data_8213965428e9717aed1f680195c08a5e
#
_entry.id   8213965428e9717aed1f680195c08a5e
#
_cell.length_a   1.000
_cell.length_b   1.000
_cell.length_c   1.000
_cell.angle_alpha   90.00
_cell.angle_beta   90.00
_cell.angle_gamma   90.00
#
_symmetry.space_group_name_H-M   'P 1'
#
loop_
_entity.id
_entity.type
_entity.pdbx_description
1 polymer ?
#
loop_
_entity_poly.entity_id
_entity_poly.type
_entity_poly.pdbx_seq_one_letter_code
_entity_poly.pdbx_strand_id
1 'polypeptide(L)' 'MDKFLAHILVVDDDEGIRTLVKKFLDENNFLVTTAESAEDASEKIKIIKFDLIILDIMM' A
#
# COMPACT_ATOMS: atom_id res chain seq x y z
N MET A 1 12.85 11.17 -14.62
CA MET A 1 11.48 11.40 -14.15
C MET A 1 10.76 10.09 -13.90
N ASP A 2 10.26 9.94 -12.72
CA ASP A 2 9.62 8.70 -12.34
C ASP A 2 8.24 8.59 -12.93
N LYS A 3 7.95 7.43 -13.48
CA LYS A 3 6.69 7.20 -14.15
C LYS A 3 5.98 6.04 -13.48
N PHE A 4 5.35 6.33 -12.36
CA PHE A 4 4.55 5.31 -11.70
C PHE A 4 3.14 5.32 -12.26
N LEU A 5 2.58 4.14 -12.43
CA LEU A 5 1.21 4.01 -12.94
C LEU A 5 0.20 4.56 -11.94
N ALA A 6 0.46 4.35 -10.65
CA ALA A 6 -0.43 4.79 -9.61
C ALA A 6 0.28 4.67 -8.27
N HIS A 7 -0.22 5.38 -7.27
CA HIS A 7 0.26 5.25 -5.90
C HIS A 7 -0.74 4.41 -5.13
N ILE A 8 -0.30 3.28 -4.63
CA ILE A 8 -1.16 2.29 -3.98
C ILE A 8 -0.79 2.16 -2.51
N LEU A 9 -1.81 2.17 -1.66
CA LEU A 9 -1.64 1.90 -0.25
C LEU A 9 -2.04 0.45 0.00
N VAL A 10 -1.15 -0.33 0.59
CA VAL A 10 -1.41 -1.72 0.93
C VAL A 10 -1.53 -1.83 2.43
N VAL A 11 -2.68 -2.27 2.90
CA VAL A 11 -2.98 -2.38 4.32
C VAL A 11 -3.15 -3.85 4.67
N ASP A 12 -2.27 -4.36 5.52
CA ASP A 12 -2.32 -5.75 5.93
C ASP A 12 -1.53 -5.87 7.23
N ASP A 13 -2.07 -6.59 8.21
CA ASP A 13 -1.37 -6.75 9.47
C ASP A 13 -0.28 -7.84 9.40
N ASP A 14 -0.26 -8.60 8.33
CA ASP A 14 0.77 -9.62 8.12
C ASP A 14 1.93 -9.02 7.35
N GLU A 15 3.08 -8.91 8.01
CA GLU A 15 4.26 -8.29 7.42
C GLU A 15 4.75 -9.03 6.18
N GLY A 16 4.69 -10.36 6.21
CA GLY A 16 5.14 -11.16 5.07
C GLY A 16 4.30 -10.91 3.83
N ILE A 17 2.99 -10.87 4.01
CA ILE A 17 2.08 -10.62 2.89
C ILE A 17 2.26 -9.18 2.42
N ARG A 18 2.38 -8.24 3.32
CA ARG A 18 2.58 -6.83 2.99
C ARG A 18 3.82 -6.65 2.12
N THR A 19 4.92 -7.29 2.53
CA THR A 19 6.19 -7.22 1.81
C THR A 19 6.08 -7.86 0.43
N LEU A 20 5.39 -8.99 0.36
CA LEU A 20 5.24 -9.71 -0.91
C LEU A 20 4.42 -8.90 -1.90
N VAL A 21 3.30 -8.34 -1.45
CA VAL A 21 2.44 -7.54 -2.32
C VAL A 21 3.17 -6.28 -2.77
N LYS A 22 3.90 -5.64 -1.86
CA LYS A 22 4.66 -4.46 -2.20
C LYS A 22 5.70 -4.77 -3.28
N LYS A 23 6.41 -5.88 -3.13
CA LYS A 23 7.42 -6.27 -4.10
C LYS A 23 6.79 -6.49 -5.49
N PHE A 24 5.67 -7.19 -5.52
CA PHE A 24 4.99 -7.45 -6.77
C PHE A 24 4.57 -6.15 -7.46
N LEU A 25 4.00 -5.24 -6.70
CA LEU A 25 3.53 -3.98 -7.27
C LEU A 25 4.68 -3.07 -7.67
N ASP A 26 5.76 -3.07 -6.88
CA ASP A 26 6.95 -2.29 -7.23
C ASP A 26 7.50 -2.75 -8.59
N GLU A 27 7.49 -4.05 -8.82
CA GLU A 27 8.01 -4.61 -10.07
C GLU A 27 7.11 -4.30 -11.26
N ASN A 28 5.89 -3.86 -11.00
CA ASN A 28 4.95 -3.50 -12.04
C ASN A 28 4.74 -2.00 -12.16
N ASN A 29 5.70 -1.22 -11.70
CA ASN A 29 5.72 0.24 -11.85
C ASN A 29 4.68 0.98 -11.05
N PHE A 30 4.27 0.44 -9.92
CA PHE A 30 3.42 1.15 -8.98
C PHE A 30 4.27 1.70 -7.85
N LEU A 31 3.90 2.86 -7.36
CA LEU A 31 4.50 3.40 -6.16
C LEU A 31 3.69 2.85 -4.99
N VAL A 32 4.34 2.24 -4.01
CA VAL A 32 3.63 1.54 -2.94
C VAL A 32 4.01 2.10 -1.59
N THR A 33 3.00 2.38 -0.80
CA THR A 33 3.15 2.69 0.61
C THR A 33 2.39 1.60 1.38
N THR A 34 2.93 1.18 2.50
CA THR A 34 2.29 0.12 3.28
C THR A 34 1.80 0.64 4.62
N ALA A 35 0.79 -0.02 5.15
CA ALA A 35 0.28 0.27 6.48
C ALA A 35 0.00 -1.05 7.17
N GLU A 36 0.25 -1.10 8.46
CA GLU A 36 0.10 -2.34 9.22
C GLU A 36 -1.27 -2.48 9.87
N SER A 37 -2.07 -1.43 9.83
CA SER A 37 -3.38 -1.43 10.47
C SER A 37 -4.26 -0.38 9.82
N ALA A 38 -5.56 -0.44 10.11
CA ALA A 38 -6.49 0.58 9.62
C ALA A 38 -6.15 1.94 10.21
N GLU A 39 -5.67 1.95 11.45
CA GLU A 39 -5.30 3.18 12.12
C GLU A 39 -4.10 3.83 11.43
N ASP A 40 -3.08 3.03 11.13
CA ASP A 40 -1.91 3.49 10.42
C ASP A 40 -2.28 3.98 9.02
N ALA A 41 -3.16 3.24 8.35
CA ALA A 41 -3.64 3.63 7.03
C ALA A 41 -4.36 4.97 7.08
N SER A 42 -5.19 5.16 8.08
CA SER A 42 -5.95 6.39 8.25
C SER A 42 -5.01 7.60 8.39
N GLU A 43 -3.93 7.44 9.14
CA GLU A 43 -2.95 8.51 9.30
C GLU A 43 -2.29 8.85 7.96
N LYS A 44 -1.94 7.83 7.20
CA LYS A 44 -1.26 8.05 5.92
C LYS A 44 -2.16 8.65 4.87
N ILE A 45 -3.43 8.28 4.87
CA ILE A 45 -4.39 8.84 3.92
C ILE A 45 -4.57 10.34 4.13
N LYS A 46 -4.36 10.82 5.34
CA LYS A 46 -4.51 12.25 5.64
C LYS A 46 -3.42 13.10 4.99
N ILE A 47 -2.26 12.51 4.74
CA ILE A 47 -1.11 13.28 4.24
C ILE A 47 -0.65 12.86 2.86
N ILE A 48 -1.11 11.72 2.37
CA ILE A 48 -0.71 11.18 1.07
C ILE A 48 -1.95 10.87 0.27
N LYS A 49 -1.95 11.26 -0.99
CA LYS A 49 -3.05 10.95 -1.88
C LYS A 49 -2.75 9.62 -2.58
N PHE A 50 -3.64 8.67 -2.42
CA PHE A 50 -3.50 7.37 -3.06
C PHE A 50 -4.52 7.21 -4.16
N ASP A 51 -4.13 6.48 -5.20
CA ASP A 51 -5.04 6.17 -6.30
C ASP A 51 -5.85 4.93 -6.01
N LEU A 52 -5.29 4.02 -5.20
CA LEU A 52 -5.94 2.77 -4.87
C LEU A 52 -5.50 2.32 -3.49
N ILE A 53 -6.41 1.72 -2.76
CA ILE A 53 -6.11 1.16 -1.46
C ILE A 53 -6.46 -0.33 -1.50
N ILE A 54 -5.48 -1.16 -1.20
CA ILE A 54 -5.68 -2.60 -1.09
C ILE A 54 -5.78 -2.92 0.39
N LEU A 55 -6.93 -3.41 0.79
CA LEU A 55 -7.22 -3.66 2.19
C LEU A 55 -7.53 -5.14 2.36
N ASP A 56 -6.72 -5.81 3.15
CA ASP A 56 -6.98 -7.20 3.50
C ASP A 56 -7.60 -7.25 4.89
N ILE A 57 -8.84 -7.66 4.92
CA ILE A 57 -9.57 -7.79 6.17
C ILE A 57 -9.69 -9.25 6.51
N MET A 58 -8.73 -9.72 7.27
CA MET A 58 -8.76 -11.08 7.77
C MET A 58 -9.49 -11.08 9.10
N MET A 59 -10.60 -11.72 9.13
CA MET A 59 -11.35 -11.81 10.37
C MET A 59 -11.43 -13.21 10.87
#